data_c1a483a7385a302d1878f3a7fbbc012b
#
_entry.id   c1a483a7385a302d1878f3a7fbbc012b
#
_cell.length_a   1.000
_cell.length_b   1.000
_cell.length_c   1.000
_cell.angle_alpha   90.00
_cell.angle_beta   90.00
_cell.angle_gamma   90.00
#
_symmetry.space_group_name_H-M   'P 1'
#
loop_
_entity.id
_entity.type
_entity.pdbx_description
1 polymer ?
#
loop_
_entity_poly.entity_id
_entity_poly.type
_entity_poly.pdbx_seq_one_letter_code
_entity_poly.pdbx_strand_id
1 'polypeptide(L)'
;MRPRTRGLLLFAATLALSACGRNAGTPTALPSPGVTSIAAPDSEVAAARFLDAWTGQDYAAMYDQLSPLTRDAISLDEFQTRYADVWRTAALTGLDYEIVSSLVNPQAAQVRYRLNLHSAVFGDIVRETYMDLTRAEDDWRVAWSDSAILPELAGGNTLFADYTTPTRANIYDRNGLGLATETDAVALWIDTGILGDEEAQDTMLRVLGRLLNRRPENIQALYEDYPPGSYYIPLGEVSLDDFRSVQDTLAATGGVGWQEYSTRYYPSGGLAPQSVGYVSQIQLDELADYQAAGYRGDEMVGREGLEDVYEDELRGKPGGTLYVNGPEGQVVGSLVTVDPQLPQAVYTTIDRDLQRQAQDAIADF
;
A
#
# COMPACT_ATOMS: atom_id res chain seq x y z
N MET A 1 29.09 33.11 -62.36
CA MET A 1 30.35 33.54 -63.00
C MET A 1 31.42 32.53 -62.68
N ARG A 2 31.85 31.79 -63.67
CA ARG A 2 33.09 30.98 -63.75
C ARG A 2 34.31 31.93 -63.89
N PRO A 3 35.57 31.46 -63.98
CA PRO A 3 36.36 30.32 -63.50
C PRO A 3 37.82 30.66 -63.12
N ARG A 4 38.62 29.62 -62.79
CA ARG A 4 40.05 29.44 -63.30
C ARG A 4 40.90 28.76 -62.24
N THR A 5 41.17 27.47 -62.38
CA THR A 5 42.23 26.66 -63.07
C THR A 5 43.64 27.18 -62.96
N ARG A 6 44.54 26.24 -62.62
CA ARG A 6 45.97 26.02 -62.98
C ARG A 6 46.79 25.63 -61.76
N GLY A 7 47.62 24.61 -61.72
CA GLY A 7 48.17 23.69 -62.70
C GLY A 7 49.43 23.08 -62.07
N LEU A 8 49.49 21.82 -62.19
CA LEU A 8 50.61 20.93 -62.47
C LEU A 8 52.07 21.46 -62.26
N LEU A 9 52.90 20.66 -61.53
CA LEU A 9 54.25 20.30 -62.00
C LEU A 9 54.83 19.13 -61.21
N LEU A 10 55.10 18.04 -61.93
CA LEU A 10 55.93 16.90 -61.60
C LEU A 10 57.37 17.26 -61.39
N PHE A 11 58.08 16.66 -60.47
CA PHE A 11 59.52 16.44 -60.60
C PHE A 11 59.86 15.03 -60.04
N ALA A 12 60.21 14.15 -60.96
CA ALA A 12 60.85 12.88 -60.70
C ALA A 12 62.38 13.12 -60.58
N ALA A 13 62.97 12.59 -59.55
CA ALA A 13 64.39 12.40 -59.45
C ALA A 13 64.75 11.04 -58.94
N THR A 14 65.16 10.18 -59.85
CA THR A 14 65.76 8.86 -59.60
C THR A 14 67.24 9.10 -59.20
N LEU A 15 67.64 8.53 -58.04
CA LEU A 15 69.02 8.27 -57.75
C LEU A 15 69.20 6.82 -57.24
N ALA A 16 69.84 6.05 -58.07
CA ALA A 16 70.38 4.73 -57.73
C ALA A 16 71.74 4.87 -57.02
N LEU A 17 71.92 4.21 -55.89
CA LEU A 17 73.23 3.98 -55.30
C LEU A 17 73.30 2.59 -54.68
N SER A 18 74.31 1.94 -55.06
CA SER A 18 74.83 0.62 -54.95
C SER A 18 74.95 -0.02 -53.53
N ALA A 19 74.80 -1.31 -53.52
CA ALA A 19 75.01 -2.28 -52.46
C ALA A 19 76.32 -2.17 -51.68
N CYS A 20 76.22 -2.39 -50.37
CA CYS A 20 77.26 -3.09 -49.57
C CYS A 20 76.59 -3.96 -48.58
N GLY A 21 76.78 -5.27 -48.74
CA GLY A 21 76.25 -6.24 -47.81
C GLY A 21 76.92 -6.18 -46.45
N ARG A 22 76.08 -6.24 -45.47
CA ARG A 22 76.48 -6.67 -44.10
C ARG A 22 75.43 -7.63 -43.62
N ASN A 23 75.80 -8.87 -43.33
CA ASN A 23 74.99 -9.82 -42.59
C ASN A 23 74.59 -9.22 -41.24
N ALA A 24 73.38 -8.70 -41.17
CA ALA A 24 72.74 -8.37 -39.92
C ALA A 24 71.94 -9.61 -39.51
N GLY A 25 72.35 -10.22 -38.44
CA GLY A 25 71.60 -11.30 -37.81
C GLY A 25 70.15 -10.86 -37.60
N THR A 26 69.22 -11.73 -37.94
CA THR A 26 67.78 -11.56 -37.73
C THR A 26 67.57 -11.27 -36.25
N PRO A 27 67.00 -10.11 -35.85
CA PRO A 27 66.61 -9.87 -34.46
C PRO A 27 65.60 -10.96 -34.06
N THR A 28 65.97 -11.77 -33.10
CA THR A 28 65.03 -12.72 -32.45
C THR A 28 63.93 -11.83 -31.83
N ALA A 29 62.73 -11.95 -32.35
CA ALA A 29 61.58 -11.26 -31.75
C ALA A 29 61.44 -11.74 -30.31
N LEU A 30 61.52 -10.82 -29.35
CA LEU A 30 61.20 -11.10 -27.98
C LEU A 30 59.76 -11.62 -27.93
N PRO A 31 59.47 -12.72 -27.16
CA PRO A 31 58.12 -13.19 -27.01
C PRO A 31 57.26 -12.04 -26.49
N SER A 32 56.21 -11.74 -27.18
CA SER A 32 55.18 -10.81 -26.70
C SER A 32 54.73 -11.35 -25.31
N PRO A 33 54.73 -10.50 -24.28
CA PRO A 33 54.18 -10.96 -23.01
C PRO A 33 52.73 -11.40 -23.29
N GLY A 34 52.49 -12.69 -23.06
CA GLY A 34 51.13 -13.22 -23.06
C GLY A 34 50.39 -12.59 -21.89
N VAL A 35 49.64 -11.52 -22.18
CA VAL A 35 48.68 -11.00 -21.22
C VAL A 35 47.57 -12.04 -21.16
N THR A 36 47.62 -12.94 -20.20
CA THR A 36 46.47 -13.75 -19.84
C THR A 36 45.50 -12.79 -19.20
N SER A 37 44.61 -12.23 -19.99
CA SER A 37 43.43 -11.53 -19.46
C SER A 37 42.55 -12.61 -18.84
N ILE A 38 42.63 -12.80 -17.53
CA ILE A 38 41.60 -13.47 -16.80
C ILE A 38 40.39 -12.52 -16.97
N ALA A 39 39.37 -12.94 -17.73
CA ALA A 39 38.16 -12.17 -17.86
C ALA A 39 37.62 -11.95 -16.43
N ALA A 40 37.56 -10.70 -15.99
CA ALA A 40 36.90 -10.40 -14.73
C ALA A 40 35.44 -10.86 -14.82
N PRO A 41 34.87 -11.44 -13.75
CA PRO A 41 33.45 -11.71 -13.71
C PRO A 41 32.67 -10.43 -14.08
N ASP A 42 31.55 -10.62 -14.79
CA ASP A 42 30.72 -9.49 -15.20
C ASP A 42 29.99 -8.91 -13.99
N SER A 43 30.28 -7.65 -13.68
CA SER A 43 29.67 -6.93 -12.56
C SER A 43 28.16 -6.71 -12.78
N GLU A 44 27.71 -6.58 -14.02
CA GLU A 44 26.29 -6.43 -14.35
C GLU A 44 25.52 -7.74 -14.08
N VAL A 45 26.14 -8.89 -14.35
CA VAL A 45 25.55 -10.19 -14.00
C VAL A 45 25.43 -10.37 -12.49
N ALA A 46 26.40 -9.90 -11.71
CA ALA A 46 26.32 -9.96 -10.25
C ALA A 46 25.21 -9.03 -9.71
N ALA A 47 25.12 -7.82 -10.26
CA ALA A 47 24.05 -6.88 -9.90
C ALA A 47 22.68 -7.42 -10.29
N ALA A 48 22.55 -7.98 -11.51
CA ALA A 48 21.29 -8.58 -11.97
C ALA A 48 20.82 -9.70 -11.04
N ARG A 49 21.73 -10.61 -10.62
CA ARG A 49 21.42 -11.70 -9.69
C ARG A 49 20.88 -11.18 -8.36
N PHE A 50 21.40 -10.08 -7.86
CA PHE A 50 20.92 -9.44 -6.62
C PHE A 50 19.53 -8.80 -6.83
N LEU A 51 19.31 -8.10 -7.94
CA LEU A 51 18.05 -7.46 -8.29
C LEU A 51 16.95 -8.48 -8.64
N ASP A 52 17.29 -9.58 -9.30
CA ASP A 52 16.37 -10.70 -9.55
C ASP A 52 15.88 -11.33 -8.24
N ALA A 53 16.79 -11.53 -7.28
CA ALA A 53 16.42 -12.01 -5.95
C ALA A 53 15.50 -11.02 -5.22
N TRP A 54 15.73 -9.72 -5.39
CA TRP A 54 14.84 -8.69 -4.83
C TRP A 54 13.45 -8.70 -5.48
N THR A 55 13.37 -8.81 -6.81
CA THR A 55 12.09 -8.96 -7.53
C THR A 55 11.29 -10.16 -7.00
N GLY A 56 11.98 -11.25 -6.67
CA GLY A 56 11.38 -12.44 -6.05
C GLY A 56 11.19 -12.35 -4.53
N GLN A 57 11.56 -11.23 -3.89
CA GLN A 57 11.57 -11.05 -2.42
C GLN A 57 12.38 -12.12 -1.66
N ASP A 58 13.37 -12.73 -2.34
CA ASP A 58 14.29 -13.68 -1.72
C ASP A 58 15.44 -12.94 -1.02
N TYR A 59 15.13 -12.37 0.14
CA TYR A 59 16.07 -11.58 0.92
C TYR A 59 17.25 -12.42 1.44
N ALA A 60 17.06 -13.71 1.62
CA ALA A 60 18.14 -14.61 2.02
C ALA A 60 19.16 -14.76 0.89
N ALA A 61 18.69 -14.99 -0.36
CA ALA A 61 19.55 -15.04 -1.53
C ALA A 61 20.26 -13.69 -1.79
N MET A 62 19.59 -12.56 -1.54
CA MET A 62 20.20 -11.24 -1.59
C MET A 62 21.32 -11.09 -0.56
N TYR A 63 21.06 -11.46 0.68
CA TYR A 63 22.02 -11.38 1.79
C TYR A 63 23.28 -12.22 1.55
N ASP A 64 23.14 -13.40 0.95
CA ASP A 64 24.25 -14.28 0.59
C ASP A 64 25.20 -13.66 -0.45
N GLN A 65 24.73 -12.68 -1.21
CA GLN A 65 25.53 -11.96 -2.19
C GLN A 65 26.26 -10.74 -1.61
N LEU A 66 26.02 -10.39 -0.34
CA LEU A 66 26.66 -9.26 0.32
C LEU A 66 28.16 -9.52 0.54
N SER A 67 28.92 -8.43 0.56
CA SER A 67 30.33 -8.48 0.93
C SER A 67 30.50 -8.91 2.40
N PRO A 68 31.64 -9.55 2.75
CA PRO A 68 31.90 -9.90 4.15
C PRO A 68 31.79 -8.69 5.09
N LEU A 69 32.33 -7.54 4.68
CA LEU A 69 32.25 -6.31 5.48
C LEU A 69 30.82 -5.85 5.72
N THR A 70 29.95 -5.98 4.71
CA THR A 70 28.53 -5.64 4.87
C THR A 70 27.83 -6.62 5.80
N ARG A 71 28.09 -7.93 5.68
CA ARG A 71 27.51 -8.95 6.56
C ARG A 71 27.96 -8.83 8.02
N ASP A 72 29.16 -8.30 8.25
CA ASP A 72 29.63 -7.99 9.61
C ASP A 72 28.94 -6.75 10.20
N ALA A 73 28.42 -5.85 9.35
CA ALA A 73 27.79 -4.60 9.75
C ALA A 73 26.26 -4.67 9.91
N ILE A 74 25.59 -5.61 9.26
CA ILE A 74 24.12 -5.77 9.31
C ILE A 74 23.77 -7.26 9.37
N SER A 75 22.84 -7.63 10.25
CA SER A 75 22.31 -8.99 10.32
C SER A 75 21.31 -9.27 9.19
N LEU A 76 21.04 -10.55 8.90
CA LEU A 76 20.02 -10.95 7.93
C LEU A 76 18.63 -10.38 8.30
N ASP A 77 18.28 -10.43 9.57
CA ASP A 77 16.99 -9.95 10.08
C ASP A 77 16.81 -8.44 9.88
N GLU A 78 17.83 -7.65 10.22
CA GLU A 78 17.83 -6.20 9.96
C GLU A 78 17.78 -5.88 8.47
N PHE A 79 18.54 -6.61 7.65
CA PHE A 79 18.52 -6.45 6.19
C PHE A 79 17.13 -6.74 5.60
N GLN A 80 16.51 -7.85 6.00
CA GLN A 80 15.13 -8.19 5.57
C GLN A 80 14.13 -7.14 6.01
N THR A 81 14.24 -6.67 7.26
CA THR A 81 13.35 -5.64 7.81
C THR A 81 13.43 -4.35 7.00
N ARG A 82 14.63 -3.92 6.58
CA ARG A 82 14.80 -2.71 5.75
C ARG A 82 14.02 -2.79 4.43
N TYR A 83 14.10 -3.91 3.73
CA TYR A 83 13.36 -4.13 2.49
C TYR A 83 11.85 -4.28 2.71
N ALA A 84 11.47 -5.06 3.72
CA ALA A 84 10.07 -5.29 4.07
C ALA A 84 9.36 -4.00 4.51
N ASP A 85 10.05 -3.11 5.24
CA ASP A 85 9.51 -1.82 5.64
C ASP A 85 9.25 -0.91 4.45
N VAL A 86 10.17 -0.86 3.48
CA VAL A 86 9.97 -0.12 2.24
C VAL A 86 8.79 -0.67 1.45
N TRP A 87 8.72 -2.01 1.32
CA TRP A 87 7.65 -2.70 0.62
C TRP A 87 6.28 -2.37 1.22
N ARG A 88 6.16 -2.51 2.53
CA ARG A 88 4.92 -2.24 3.27
C ARG A 88 4.54 -0.76 3.25
N THR A 89 5.50 0.15 3.57
CA THR A 89 5.22 1.58 3.70
C THR A 89 4.85 2.22 2.38
N ALA A 90 5.48 1.81 1.29
CA ALA A 90 5.16 2.29 -0.05
C ALA A 90 4.02 1.51 -0.72
N ALA A 91 3.39 0.55 -0.03
CA ALA A 91 2.33 -0.32 -0.56
C ALA A 91 2.72 -0.95 -1.90
N LEU A 92 3.94 -1.53 -1.97
CA LEU A 92 4.46 -2.10 -3.22
C LEU A 92 3.75 -3.41 -3.57
N THR A 93 3.43 -3.57 -4.85
CA THR A 93 2.87 -4.80 -5.44
C THR A 93 3.87 -5.52 -6.33
N GLY A 94 4.94 -4.83 -6.73
CA GLY A 94 5.99 -5.38 -7.59
C GLY A 94 7.10 -4.38 -7.83
N LEU A 95 8.16 -4.83 -8.46
CA LEU A 95 9.22 -3.98 -8.96
C LEU A 95 9.82 -4.54 -10.27
N ASP A 96 10.24 -3.63 -11.12
CA ASP A 96 11.07 -3.90 -12.29
C ASP A 96 12.36 -3.12 -12.18
N TYR A 97 13.41 -3.58 -12.86
CA TYR A 97 14.66 -2.87 -12.94
C TYR A 97 15.28 -2.88 -14.34
N GLU A 98 16.13 -1.90 -14.61
CA GLU A 98 16.96 -1.81 -15.82
C GLU A 98 18.38 -1.44 -15.42
N ILE A 99 19.36 -2.25 -15.81
CA ILE A 99 20.78 -1.87 -15.65
C ILE A 99 21.11 -0.85 -16.72
N VAL A 100 21.58 0.33 -16.26
CA VAL A 100 21.85 1.48 -17.15
C VAL A 100 23.30 1.50 -17.58
N SER A 101 24.22 1.26 -16.66
CA SER A 101 25.68 1.28 -16.93
C SER A 101 26.47 0.68 -15.79
N SER A 102 27.71 0.27 -16.07
CA SER A 102 28.64 -0.16 -15.05
C SER A 102 30.00 0.55 -15.22
N LEU A 103 30.62 0.88 -14.08
CA LEU A 103 31.98 1.36 -14.00
C LEU A 103 32.80 0.32 -13.23
N VAL A 104 33.77 -0.27 -13.89
CA VAL A 104 34.53 -1.39 -13.35
C VAL A 104 36.01 -1.05 -13.16
N ASN A 105 36.52 -1.27 -11.96
CA ASN A 105 37.94 -1.25 -11.60
C ASN A 105 38.37 -2.65 -11.15
N PRO A 106 39.68 -2.96 -11.04
CA PRO A 106 40.13 -4.31 -10.71
C PRO A 106 39.57 -4.88 -9.39
N GLN A 107 39.24 -4.06 -8.39
CA GLN A 107 38.81 -4.47 -7.06
C GLN A 107 37.42 -3.95 -6.67
N ALA A 108 36.84 -3.05 -7.46
CA ALA A 108 35.54 -2.44 -7.19
C ALA A 108 34.79 -2.20 -8.48
N ALA A 109 33.46 -2.30 -8.43
CA ALA A 109 32.59 -1.86 -9.52
C ALA A 109 31.41 -1.10 -8.94
N GLN A 110 30.85 -0.22 -9.75
CA GLN A 110 29.61 0.49 -9.45
C GLN A 110 28.65 0.27 -10.62
N VAL A 111 27.51 -0.32 -10.33
CA VAL A 111 26.45 -0.59 -11.32
C VAL A 111 25.31 0.40 -11.07
N ARG A 112 25.01 1.21 -12.09
CA ARG A 112 23.88 2.13 -12.09
C ARG A 112 22.67 1.39 -12.65
N TYR A 113 21.56 1.47 -11.96
CA TYR A 113 20.31 0.88 -12.40
C TYR A 113 19.12 1.80 -12.11
N ARG A 114 18.08 1.61 -12.89
CA ARG A 114 16.79 2.26 -12.73
C ARG A 114 15.83 1.26 -12.12
N LEU A 115 15.16 1.66 -11.04
CA LEU A 115 14.08 0.92 -10.42
C LEU A 115 12.75 1.52 -10.85
N ASN A 116 11.78 0.69 -11.11
CA ASN A 116 10.37 1.04 -11.20
C ASN A 116 9.62 0.24 -10.13
N LEU A 117 9.25 0.91 -9.04
CA LEU A 117 8.52 0.32 -7.94
C LEU A 117 7.02 0.55 -8.18
N HIS A 118 6.26 -0.53 -8.32
CA HIS A 118 4.83 -0.49 -8.54
C HIS A 118 4.11 -0.42 -7.19
N SER A 119 3.45 0.69 -6.92
CA SER A 119 2.67 0.88 -5.70
C SER A 119 1.18 0.85 -6.00
N ALA A 120 0.42 0.14 -5.17
CA ALA A 120 -1.05 0.11 -5.25
C ALA A 120 -1.70 1.47 -4.93
N VAL A 121 -1.01 2.33 -4.18
CA VAL A 121 -1.51 3.65 -3.75
C VAL A 121 -0.82 4.79 -4.50
N PHE A 122 0.51 4.71 -4.64
CA PHE A 122 1.31 5.83 -5.14
C PHE A 122 1.65 5.73 -6.63
N GLY A 123 1.18 4.65 -7.32
CA GLY A 123 1.51 4.39 -8.71
C GLY A 123 2.98 4.00 -8.90
N ASP A 124 3.53 4.25 -10.09
CA ASP A 124 4.91 3.89 -10.41
C ASP A 124 5.90 4.92 -9.83
N ILE A 125 6.81 4.44 -8.98
CA ILE A 125 7.89 5.25 -8.39
C ILE A 125 9.18 4.89 -9.10
N VAL A 126 9.62 5.76 -10.01
CA VAL A 126 10.84 5.52 -10.80
C VAL A 126 12.02 6.25 -10.16
N ARG A 127 13.10 5.52 -9.88
CA ARG A 127 14.37 6.07 -9.35
C ARG A 127 15.58 5.44 -10.01
N GLU A 128 16.63 6.23 -10.16
CA GLU A 128 17.95 5.71 -10.52
C GLU A 128 18.85 5.73 -9.29
N THR A 129 19.54 4.64 -9.10
CA THR A 129 20.48 4.48 -7.99
C THR A 129 21.69 3.65 -8.40
N TYR A 130 22.57 3.36 -7.46
CA TYR A 130 23.81 2.66 -7.68
C TYR A 130 23.94 1.50 -6.70
N MET A 131 24.56 0.42 -7.20
CA MET A 131 25.02 -0.70 -6.41
C MET A 131 26.53 -0.72 -6.46
N ASP A 132 27.17 -0.59 -5.32
CA ASP A 132 28.61 -0.77 -5.19
C ASP A 132 28.94 -2.24 -5.02
N LEU A 133 29.92 -2.70 -5.78
CA LEU A 133 30.39 -4.08 -5.74
C LEU A 133 31.87 -4.09 -5.37
N THR A 134 32.27 -5.03 -4.54
CA THR A 134 33.68 -5.31 -4.22
C THR A 134 34.05 -6.70 -4.71
N ARG A 135 35.27 -6.86 -5.18
CA ARG A 135 35.77 -8.16 -5.59
C ARG A 135 36.19 -8.97 -4.36
N ALA A 136 35.61 -10.14 -4.21
CA ALA A 136 35.98 -11.10 -3.19
C ALA A 136 36.23 -12.46 -3.85
N GLU A 137 37.47 -12.96 -3.71
CA GLU A 137 37.94 -14.16 -4.41
C GLU A 137 37.79 -13.97 -5.93
N ASP A 138 37.00 -14.80 -6.60
CA ASP A 138 36.78 -14.77 -8.04
C ASP A 138 35.39 -14.21 -8.46
N ASP A 139 34.62 -13.61 -7.53
CA ASP A 139 33.28 -13.10 -7.80
C ASP A 139 33.09 -11.67 -7.26
N TRP A 140 32.03 -11.00 -7.73
CA TRP A 140 31.60 -9.71 -7.20
C TRP A 140 30.64 -9.92 -6.03
N ARG A 141 30.82 -9.12 -4.98
CA ARG A 141 29.97 -9.07 -3.79
C ARG A 141 29.41 -7.67 -3.60
N VAL A 142 28.17 -7.58 -3.19
CA VAL A 142 27.48 -6.31 -2.99
C VAL A 142 27.97 -5.63 -1.71
N ALA A 143 28.57 -4.44 -1.85
CA ALA A 143 28.86 -3.53 -0.74
C ALA A 143 27.61 -2.69 -0.48
N TRP A 144 26.63 -3.32 0.18
CA TRP A 144 25.30 -2.78 0.31
C TRP A 144 25.22 -1.60 1.27
N SER A 145 24.30 -0.68 0.95
CA SER A 145 23.82 0.40 1.81
C SER A 145 22.36 0.71 1.47
N ASP A 146 21.64 1.41 2.34
CA ASP A 146 20.24 1.77 2.13
C ASP A 146 19.96 2.48 0.80
N SER A 147 20.96 3.21 0.26
CA SER A 147 20.84 3.85 -1.05
C SER A 147 20.69 2.88 -2.22
N ALA A 148 21.02 1.60 -2.03
CA ALA A 148 20.75 0.56 -3.03
C ALA A 148 19.26 0.21 -3.13
N ILE A 149 18.46 0.54 -2.12
CA ILE A 149 17.00 0.42 -2.19
C ILE A 149 16.45 1.67 -2.91
N LEU A 150 16.70 2.84 -2.34
CA LEU A 150 16.34 4.15 -2.87
C LEU A 150 17.41 5.17 -2.47
N PRO A 151 17.82 6.08 -3.37
CA PRO A 151 18.84 7.08 -3.04
C PRO A 151 18.50 7.91 -1.80
N GLU A 152 17.21 8.17 -1.60
CA GLU A 152 16.70 8.99 -0.51
C GLU A 152 16.82 8.32 0.87
N LEU A 153 17.05 6.99 0.90
CA LEU A 153 17.25 6.25 2.16
C LEU A 153 18.69 6.30 2.67
N ALA A 154 19.61 6.93 1.89
CA ALA A 154 20.98 7.10 2.33
C ALA A 154 21.07 7.77 3.70
N GLY A 155 22.00 7.28 4.55
CA GLY A 155 22.24 7.86 5.86
C GLY A 155 21.26 7.41 6.96
N GLY A 156 20.55 6.32 6.73
CA GLY A 156 19.61 5.75 7.71
C GLY A 156 18.22 6.38 7.68
N ASN A 157 17.89 7.08 6.60
CA ASN A 157 16.55 7.60 6.38
C ASN A 157 15.54 6.45 6.22
N THR A 158 14.28 6.74 6.48
CA THR A 158 13.16 5.79 6.40
C THR A 158 12.02 6.38 5.59
N LEU A 159 11.10 5.53 5.12
CA LEU A 159 9.85 6.00 4.50
C LEU A 159 8.76 6.16 5.56
N PHE A 160 7.90 7.13 5.33
CA PHE A 160 6.67 7.34 6.07
C PHE A 160 5.55 7.71 5.10
N ALA A 161 4.43 7.01 5.15
CA ALA A 161 3.28 7.29 4.31
C ALA A 161 2.18 7.98 5.13
N ASP A 162 1.75 9.14 4.64
CA ASP A 162 0.56 9.86 5.14
C ASP A 162 -0.57 9.66 4.13
N TYR A 163 -1.52 8.81 4.48
CA TYR A 163 -2.62 8.42 3.60
C TYR A 163 -3.81 9.36 3.75
N THR A 164 -4.42 9.71 2.62
CA THR A 164 -5.71 10.37 2.54
C THR A 164 -6.73 9.37 2.00
N THR A 165 -7.55 8.81 2.88
CA THR A 165 -8.60 7.85 2.49
C THR A 165 -9.92 8.59 2.32
N PRO A 166 -10.57 8.53 1.16
CA PRO A 166 -11.89 9.09 0.97
C PRO A 166 -12.94 8.40 1.85
N THR A 167 -13.96 9.14 2.25
CA THR A 167 -15.13 8.55 2.93
C THR A 167 -15.94 7.76 1.92
N ARG A 168 -16.32 6.52 2.24
CA ARG A 168 -17.09 5.63 1.37
C ARG A 168 -18.39 6.28 0.90
N ALA A 169 -18.70 6.19 -0.38
CA ALA A 169 -19.92 6.78 -0.96
C ALA A 169 -21.17 5.99 -0.56
N ASN A 170 -22.30 6.65 -0.63
CA ASN A 170 -23.58 6.10 -0.21
C ASN A 170 -24.26 5.29 -1.31
N ILE A 171 -25.14 4.37 -0.90
CA ILE A 171 -26.10 3.67 -1.76
C ILE A 171 -27.47 4.26 -1.50
N TYR A 172 -28.13 4.72 -2.55
CA TYR A 172 -29.44 5.38 -2.51
C TYR A 172 -30.52 4.57 -3.21
N ASP A 173 -31.74 4.74 -2.73
CA ASP A 173 -32.96 4.30 -3.39
C ASP A 173 -33.27 5.17 -4.64
N ARG A 174 -34.35 4.85 -5.36
CA ARG A 174 -34.79 5.61 -6.53
C ARG A 174 -35.18 7.09 -6.25
N ASN A 175 -35.49 7.40 -4.99
CA ASN A 175 -35.93 8.70 -4.53
C ASN A 175 -34.78 9.51 -3.87
N GLY A 176 -33.58 8.97 -3.84
CA GLY A 176 -32.41 9.58 -3.19
C GLY A 176 -32.36 9.37 -1.68
N LEU A 177 -33.16 8.43 -1.14
CA LEU A 177 -33.12 8.06 0.27
C LEU A 177 -32.03 7.01 0.50
N GLY A 178 -31.23 7.13 1.58
CA GLY A 178 -30.14 6.22 1.87
C GLY A 178 -30.60 4.79 2.14
N LEU A 179 -29.95 3.82 1.50
CA LEU A 179 -30.04 2.38 1.78
C LEU A 179 -28.81 1.91 2.56
N ALA A 180 -27.65 2.50 2.27
CA ALA A 180 -26.41 2.40 3.04
C ALA A 180 -25.72 3.77 3.00
N THR A 181 -25.40 4.35 4.15
CA THR A 181 -24.85 5.70 4.24
C THR A 181 -23.75 5.77 5.29
N GLU A 182 -22.69 6.54 5.01
CA GLU A 182 -21.78 6.98 6.06
C GLU A 182 -22.48 8.07 6.85
N THR A 183 -22.65 7.85 8.15
CA THR A 183 -23.27 8.81 9.06
C THR A 183 -22.81 8.58 10.49
N ASP A 184 -23.07 9.56 11.32
CA ASP A 184 -22.94 9.36 12.75
C ASP A 184 -24.13 8.53 13.25
N ALA A 185 -23.80 7.45 13.94
CA ALA A 185 -24.77 6.55 14.55
C ALA A 185 -24.55 6.47 16.05
N VAL A 186 -25.50 5.89 16.74
CA VAL A 186 -25.47 5.68 18.19
C VAL A 186 -25.67 4.21 18.49
N ALA A 187 -24.66 3.59 19.06
CA ALA A 187 -24.78 2.25 19.67
C ALA A 187 -25.53 2.37 20.99
N LEU A 188 -26.53 1.53 21.17
CA LEU A 188 -27.35 1.49 22.37
C LEU A 188 -27.16 0.17 23.12
N TRP A 189 -27.16 0.21 24.46
CA TRP A 189 -27.15 -0.97 25.29
C TRP A 189 -27.98 -0.76 26.56
N ILE A 190 -28.41 -1.86 27.19
CA ILE A 190 -29.00 -1.82 28.53
C ILE A 190 -27.92 -1.99 29.57
N ASP A 191 -28.03 -1.17 30.63
CA ASP A 191 -27.32 -1.31 31.89
C ASP A 191 -28.34 -1.59 33.01
N THR A 192 -28.40 -2.86 33.44
CA THR A 192 -29.36 -3.27 34.46
C THR A 192 -29.04 -2.72 35.86
N GLY A 193 -27.85 -2.12 36.06
CA GLY A 193 -27.44 -1.50 37.32
C GLY A 193 -28.07 -0.14 37.56
N ILE A 194 -28.59 0.52 36.51
CA ILE A 194 -29.16 1.87 36.56
C ILE A 194 -30.60 1.93 36.01
N LEU A 195 -31.30 0.77 35.96
CA LEU A 195 -32.72 0.71 35.59
C LEU A 195 -33.55 1.55 36.57
N GLY A 196 -34.47 2.35 36.04
CA GLY A 196 -35.42 3.10 36.85
C GLY A 196 -36.50 2.20 37.48
N ASP A 197 -37.53 2.84 38.07
CA ASP A 197 -38.71 2.12 38.56
C ASP A 197 -39.55 1.56 37.41
N GLU A 198 -40.63 0.85 37.70
CA GLU A 198 -41.47 0.17 36.73
C GLU A 198 -42.06 1.15 35.68
N GLU A 199 -42.48 2.34 36.10
CA GLU A 199 -43.04 3.38 35.18
C GLU A 199 -41.95 3.93 34.23
N ALA A 200 -40.74 4.12 34.75
CA ALA A 200 -39.57 4.53 33.95
C ALA A 200 -39.18 3.44 32.94
N GLN A 201 -39.15 2.15 33.37
CA GLN A 201 -38.86 1.02 32.49
C GLN A 201 -39.90 0.87 31.38
N ASP A 202 -41.19 1.01 31.67
CA ASP A 202 -42.25 1.02 30.68
C ASP A 202 -42.11 2.14 29.66
N THR A 203 -41.69 3.31 30.11
CA THR A 203 -41.41 4.45 29.24
C THR A 203 -40.20 4.20 28.36
N MET A 204 -39.10 3.71 28.95
CA MET A 204 -37.89 3.30 28.24
C MET A 204 -38.20 2.27 27.15
N LEU A 205 -38.91 1.20 27.46
CA LEU A 205 -39.25 0.14 26.52
C LEU A 205 -40.13 0.65 25.37
N ARG A 206 -41.09 1.53 25.65
CA ARG A 206 -41.92 2.16 24.58
C ARG A 206 -41.11 3.06 23.65
N VAL A 207 -40.15 3.83 24.21
CA VAL A 207 -39.27 4.70 23.40
C VAL A 207 -38.31 3.85 22.56
N LEU A 208 -37.65 2.89 23.19
CA LEU A 208 -36.73 1.98 22.49
C LEU A 208 -37.47 1.14 21.43
N GLY A 209 -38.71 0.70 21.73
CA GLY A 209 -39.53 -0.06 20.78
C GLY A 209 -39.81 0.70 19.49
N ARG A 210 -40.08 2.02 19.58
CA ARG A 210 -40.25 2.89 18.41
C ARG A 210 -38.94 3.15 17.69
N LEU A 211 -37.90 3.45 18.47
CA LEU A 211 -36.58 3.80 17.95
C LEU A 211 -35.91 2.64 17.19
N LEU A 212 -36.03 1.42 17.71
CA LEU A 212 -35.44 0.22 17.14
C LEU A 212 -36.39 -0.58 16.23
N ASN A 213 -37.63 -0.13 16.07
CA ASN A 213 -38.71 -0.86 15.38
C ASN A 213 -38.87 -2.31 15.90
N ARG A 214 -38.90 -2.45 17.24
CA ARG A 214 -39.06 -3.74 17.94
C ARG A 214 -40.20 -3.68 18.94
N ARG A 215 -40.82 -4.83 19.20
CA ARG A 215 -41.83 -4.91 20.26
C ARG A 215 -41.14 -4.72 21.61
N PRO A 216 -41.74 -3.94 22.57
CA PRO A 216 -41.21 -3.76 23.92
C PRO A 216 -40.85 -5.06 24.64
N GLU A 217 -41.69 -6.09 24.49
CA GLU A 217 -41.50 -7.39 25.09
C GLU A 217 -40.24 -8.09 24.57
N ASN A 218 -39.92 -7.92 23.28
CA ASN A 218 -38.71 -8.48 22.69
C ASN A 218 -37.44 -7.76 23.16
N ILE A 219 -37.56 -6.48 23.49
CA ILE A 219 -36.44 -5.73 24.07
C ILE A 219 -36.23 -6.14 25.52
N GLN A 220 -37.32 -6.32 26.31
CA GLN A 220 -37.27 -6.77 27.67
C GLN A 220 -36.64 -8.17 27.79
N ALA A 221 -37.03 -9.08 26.91
CA ALA A 221 -36.47 -10.42 26.86
C ALA A 221 -34.94 -10.46 26.60
N LEU A 222 -34.35 -9.41 26.07
CA LEU A 222 -32.89 -9.35 25.89
C LEU A 222 -32.14 -9.25 27.20
N TYR A 223 -32.73 -8.69 28.26
CA TYR A 223 -32.02 -8.41 29.50
C TYR A 223 -32.69 -9.02 30.77
N GLU A 224 -33.92 -9.56 30.69
CA GLU A 224 -34.63 -10.06 31.86
C GLU A 224 -33.91 -11.20 32.59
N ASP A 225 -33.14 -12.04 31.88
CA ASP A 225 -32.36 -13.14 32.44
C ASP A 225 -30.97 -12.71 32.93
N TYR A 226 -30.59 -11.46 32.75
CA TYR A 226 -29.29 -10.99 33.20
C TYR A 226 -29.29 -10.57 34.66
N PRO A 227 -28.20 -10.84 35.42
CA PRO A 227 -28.12 -10.40 36.80
C PRO A 227 -28.22 -8.88 36.94
N PRO A 228 -28.81 -8.36 38.02
CA PRO A 228 -28.73 -6.93 38.31
C PRO A 228 -27.26 -6.44 38.35
N GLY A 229 -26.98 -5.32 37.69
CA GLY A 229 -25.64 -4.77 37.56
C GLY A 229 -24.87 -5.22 36.33
N SER A 230 -25.51 -5.93 35.39
CA SER A 230 -24.94 -6.16 34.06
C SER A 230 -24.97 -4.85 33.27
N TYR A 231 -23.81 -4.33 32.91
CA TYR A 231 -23.66 -2.97 32.40
C TYR A 231 -23.58 -2.83 30.89
N TYR A 232 -23.56 -3.91 30.12
CA TYR A 232 -23.48 -3.85 28.66
C TYR A 232 -24.23 -5.00 27.99
N ILE A 233 -25.51 -4.77 27.72
CA ILE A 233 -26.36 -5.70 26.97
C ILE A 233 -26.75 -5.02 25.67
N PRO A 234 -26.15 -5.36 24.51
CA PRO A 234 -26.32 -4.60 23.28
C PRO A 234 -27.75 -4.68 22.76
N LEU A 235 -28.29 -3.53 22.37
CA LEU A 235 -29.60 -3.39 21.76
C LEU A 235 -29.57 -3.26 20.23
N GLY A 236 -28.58 -2.55 19.72
CA GLY A 236 -28.40 -2.23 18.30
C GLY A 236 -27.95 -0.79 18.09
N GLU A 237 -28.08 -0.35 16.85
CA GLU A 237 -27.63 0.97 16.38
C GLU A 237 -28.80 1.75 15.82
N VAL A 238 -28.75 3.08 15.98
CA VAL A 238 -29.72 4.01 15.42
C VAL A 238 -29.00 5.23 14.84
N SER A 239 -29.67 5.98 13.96
CA SER A 239 -29.10 7.25 13.48
C SER A 239 -28.97 8.25 14.63
N LEU A 240 -27.94 9.12 14.56
CA LEU A 240 -27.76 10.17 15.56
C LEU A 240 -28.97 11.11 15.61
N ASP A 241 -29.61 11.41 14.48
CA ASP A 241 -30.78 12.30 14.42
C ASP A 241 -31.99 11.68 15.12
N ASP A 242 -32.27 10.38 14.87
CA ASP A 242 -33.36 9.68 15.56
C ASP A 242 -33.11 9.59 17.07
N PHE A 243 -31.87 9.29 17.47
CA PHE A 243 -31.49 9.25 18.87
C PHE A 243 -31.66 10.59 19.58
N ARG A 244 -31.21 11.69 18.97
CA ARG A 244 -31.33 13.04 19.54
C ARG A 244 -32.79 13.42 19.82
N SER A 245 -33.74 12.91 19.05
CA SER A 245 -35.17 13.16 19.26
C SER A 245 -35.72 12.55 20.55
N VAL A 246 -35.05 11.55 21.12
CA VAL A 246 -35.46 10.78 22.31
C VAL A 246 -34.44 10.77 23.44
N GLN A 247 -33.27 11.35 23.24
CA GLN A 247 -32.12 11.30 24.16
C GLN A 247 -32.48 11.74 25.57
N ASP A 248 -33.17 12.90 25.70
CA ASP A 248 -33.54 13.44 27.01
C ASP A 248 -34.52 12.51 27.74
N THR A 249 -35.42 11.85 27.01
CA THR A 249 -36.37 10.88 27.59
C THR A 249 -35.63 9.65 28.09
N LEU A 250 -34.73 9.08 27.29
CA LEU A 250 -33.93 7.91 27.66
C LEU A 250 -32.98 8.22 28.83
N ALA A 251 -32.40 9.41 28.86
CA ALA A 251 -31.58 9.85 29.98
C ALA A 251 -32.38 9.97 31.30
N ALA A 252 -33.65 10.39 31.20
CA ALA A 252 -34.52 10.54 32.36
C ALA A 252 -35.05 9.19 32.90
N THR A 253 -35.22 8.17 32.06
CA THR A 253 -35.70 6.84 32.47
C THR A 253 -34.61 5.97 33.11
N GLY A 254 -33.34 6.26 32.81
CA GLY A 254 -32.22 5.38 33.18
C GLY A 254 -32.21 4.07 32.38
N GLY A 255 -31.28 3.21 32.68
CA GLY A 255 -31.17 1.87 32.12
C GLY A 255 -30.59 1.77 30.71
N VAL A 256 -30.39 2.89 30.01
CA VAL A 256 -29.83 2.92 28.64
C VAL A 256 -28.50 3.64 28.63
N GLY A 257 -27.48 2.94 28.16
CA GLY A 257 -26.20 3.55 27.79
C GLY A 257 -26.12 3.74 26.27
N TRP A 258 -25.30 4.70 25.85
CA TRP A 258 -25.10 4.99 24.43
C TRP A 258 -23.71 5.54 24.12
N GLN A 259 -23.27 5.33 22.88
CA GLN A 259 -22.03 5.89 22.33
C GLN A 259 -22.24 6.34 20.90
N GLU A 260 -21.90 7.60 20.63
CA GLU A 260 -21.89 8.15 19.27
C GLU A 260 -20.59 7.75 18.56
N TYR A 261 -20.69 7.38 17.27
CA TYR A 261 -19.56 7.07 16.40
C TYR A 261 -19.94 7.14 14.93
N SER A 262 -18.97 7.37 14.07
CA SER A 262 -19.20 7.34 12.62
C SER A 262 -19.12 5.91 12.11
N THR A 263 -20.10 5.50 11.32
CA THR A 263 -20.19 4.14 10.78
C THR A 263 -20.96 4.09 9.46
N ARG A 264 -20.80 2.95 8.77
CA ARG A 264 -21.68 2.55 7.68
C ARG A 264 -23.04 2.14 8.24
N TYR A 265 -24.03 3.00 8.07
CA TYR A 265 -25.36 2.83 8.63
C TYR A 265 -26.35 2.27 7.61
N TYR A 266 -27.10 1.26 8.03
CA TYR A 266 -28.16 0.60 7.25
C TYR A 266 -29.51 0.85 7.92
N PRO A 267 -30.36 1.74 7.38
CA PRO A 267 -31.63 2.09 7.98
C PRO A 267 -32.52 0.87 8.27
N SER A 268 -33.24 0.91 9.40
CA SER A 268 -34.13 -0.17 9.85
C SER A 268 -33.46 -1.55 10.00
N GLY A 269 -32.17 -1.57 10.31
CA GLY A 269 -31.40 -2.82 10.44
C GLY A 269 -31.06 -3.50 9.11
N GLY A 270 -31.14 -2.75 8.00
CA GLY A 270 -30.85 -3.20 6.63
C GLY A 270 -32.12 -3.44 5.80
N LEU A 271 -32.29 -2.64 4.76
CA LEU A 271 -33.37 -2.80 3.77
C LEU A 271 -32.81 -3.51 2.53
N ALA A 272 -33.52 -4.52 2.03
CA ALA A 272 -33.10 -5.40 0.94
C ALA A 272 -31.65 -5.95 1.16
N PRO A 273 -31.35 -6.56 2.29
CA PRO A 273 -29.98 -6.88 2.70
C PRO A 273 -29.24 -7.77 1.69
N GLN A 274 -29.96 -8.70 1.02
CA GLN A 274 -29.37 -9.55 -0.03
C GLN A 274 -28.95 -8.77 -1.29
N SER A 275 -29.59 -7.62 -1.53
CA SER A 275 -29.27 -6.76 -2.69
C SER A 275 -28.28 -5.67 -2.32
N VAL A 276 -28.45 -5.01 -1.20
CA VAL A 276 -27.53 -3.94 -0.73
C VAL A 276 -26.23 -4.52 -0.23
N GLY A 277 -26.28 -5.61 0.53
CA GLY A 277 -25.12 -6.20 1.16
C GLY A 277 -24.73 -5.50 2.46
N TYR A 278 -23.49 -5.72 2.88
CA TYR A 278 -22.91 -5.13 4.08
C TYR A 278 -21.39 -5.00 3.95
N VAL A 279 -20.80 -4.20 4.84
CA VAL A 279 -19.35 -4.08 4.95
C VAL A 279 -18.85 -4.76 6.25
N SER A 280 -17.63 -5.27 6.22
CA SER A 280 -16.93 -5.72 7.42
C SER A 280 -15.44 -5.44 7.33
N GLN A 281 -14.74 -5.56 8.45
CA GLN A 281 -13.28 -5.47 8.47
C GLN A 281 -12.64 -6.59 7.64
N ILE A 282 -11.48 -6.29 7.07
CA ILE A 282 -10.62 -7.26 6.41
C ILE A 282 -10.16 -8.29 7.45
N GLN A 283 -10.33 -9.58 7.15
CA GLN A 283 -9.89 -10.65 8.03
C GLN A 283 -8.39 -10.92 7.87
N LEU A 284 -7.74 -11.48 8.89
CA LEU A 284 -6.29 -11.71 8.87
C LEU A 284 -5.82 -12.65 7.76
N ASP A 285 -6.65 -13.62 7.38
CA ASP A 285 -6.38 -14.59 6.31
C ASP A 285 -6.54 -13.99 4.90
N GLU A 286 -7.27 -12.88 4.77
CA GLU A 286 -7.46 -12.13 3.52
C GLU A 286 -6.48 -10.95 3.36
N LEU A 287 -5.80 -10.59 4.45
CA LEU A 287 -5.03 -9.33 4.55
C LEU A 287 -4.00 -9.17 3.43
N ALA A 288 -3.31 -10.24 3.06
CA ALA A 288 -2.27 -10.21 2.02
C ALA A 288 -2.85 -9.86 0.63
N ASP A 289 -4.02 -10.43 0.29
CA ASP A 289 -4.68 -10.18 -0.99
C ASP A 289 -5.21 -8.74 -1.06
N TYR A 290 -5.81 -8.26 0.02
CA TYR A 290 -6.27 -6.87 0.10
C TYR A 290 -5.11 -5.86 0.08
N GLN A 291 -4.00 -6.16 0.74
CA GLN A 291 -2.80 -5.31 0.68
C GLN A 291 -2.21 -5.25 -0.73
N ALA A 292 -2.20 -6.36 -1.45
CA ALA A 292 -1.82 -6.38 -2.87
C ALA A 292 -2.78 -5.54 -3.75
N ALA A 293 -4.04 -5.40 -3.36
CA ALA A 293 -5.04 -4.55 -4.00
C ALA A 293 -5.03 -3.09 -3.50
N GLY A 294 -4.08 -2.69 -2.64
CA GLY A 294 -3.90 -1.32 -2.16
C GLY A 294 -4.74 -0.95 -0.94
N TYR A 295 -5.16 -1.95 -0.16
CA TYR A 295 -5.75 -1.71 1.15
C TYR A 295 -4.67 -1.73 2.23
N ARG A 296 -4.87 -0.99 3.32
CA ARG A 296 -3.94 -0.99 4.47
C ARG A 296 -4.20 -2.16 5.41
N GLY A 297 -5.45 -2.62 5.47
CA GLY A 297 -5.89 -3.75 6.27
C GLY A 297 -6.77 -3.38 7.47
N ASP A 298 -6.97 -2.09 7.73
CA ASP A 298 -7.85 -1.57 8.78
C ASP A 298 -9.19 -1.04 8.23
N GLU A 299 -9.39 -1.16 6.91
CA GLU A 299 -10.59 -0.67 6.24
C GLU A 299 -11.76 -1.65 6.35
N MET A 300 -12.95 -1.08 6.17
CA MET A 300 -14.18 -1.84 5.94
C MET A 300 -14.35 -2.09 4.44
N VAL A 301 -14.66 -3.32 4.08
CA VAL A 301 -14.83 -3.74 2.68
C VAL A 301 -16.20 -4.35 2.47
N GLY A 302 -16.77 -4.20 1.27
CA GLY A 302 -18.02 -4.84 0.87
C GLY A 302 -17.90 -6.35 0.89
N ARG A 303 -18.94 -7.04 1.38
CA ARG A 303 -18.94 -8.50 1.51
C ARG A 303 -19.98 -9.18 0.63
N GLU A 304 -21.06 -8.50 0.37
CA GLU A 304 -22.16 -9.03 -0.44
C GLU A 304 -22.88 -7.88 -1.17
N GLY A 305 -23.69 -8.22 -2.16
CA GLY A 305 -24.61 -7.32 -2.85
C GLY A 305 -23.93 -6.16 -3.55
N LEU A 306 -24.57 -4.97 -3.50
CA LEU A 306 -24.05 -3.76 -4.11
C LEU A 306 -22.79 -3.25 -3.41
N GLU A 307 -22.66 -3.50 -2.10
CA GLU A 307 -21.44 -3.13 -1.35
C GLU A 307 -20.20 -3.81 -1.89
N ASP A 308 -20.30 -5.08 -2.28
CA ASP A 308 -19.22 -5.87 -2.85
C ASP A 308 -19.03 -5.57 -4.35
N VAL A 309 -20.12 -5.64 -5.13
CA VAL A 309 -20.06 -5.49 -6.60
C VAL A 309 -19.56 -4.11 -7.03
N TYR A 310 -19.86 -3.07 -6.25
CA TYR A 310 -19.45 -1.69 -6.49
C TYR A 310 -18.40 -1.20 -5.48
N GLU A 311 -17.58 -2.13 -4.95
CA GLU A 311 -16.55 -1.81 -3.97
C GLU A 311 -15.62 -0.70 -4.46
N ASP A 312 -15.12 -0.80 -5.70
CA ASP A 312 -14.18 0.16 -6.28
C ASP A 312 -14.78 1.56 -6.41
N GLU A 313 -16.05 1.66 -6.84
CA GLU A 313 -16.76 2.93 -6.97
C GLU A 313 -17.12 3.52 -5.61
N LEU A 314 -17.61 2.68 -4.69
CA LEU A 314 -18.03 3.10 -3.36
C LEU A 314 -16.88 3.49 -2.46
N ARG A 315 -15.76 2.80 -2.54
CA ARG A 315 -14.55 3.09 -1.77
C ARG A 315 -13.80 4.30 -2.31
N GLY A 316 -13.78 4.48 -3.65
CA GLY A 316 -12.83 5.35 -4.32
C GLY A 316 -11.40 4.79 -4.21
N LYS A 317 -10.42 5.65 -4.45
CA LYS A 317 -9.01 5.22 -4.28
C LYS A 317 -8.31 6.13 -3.28
N PRO A 318 -7.58 5.56 -2.33
CA PRO A 318 -6.78 6.35 -1.41
C PRO A 318 -5.68 7.09 -2.18
N GLY A 319 -5.30 8.22 -1.68
CA GLY A 319 -4.13 8.97 -2.07
C GLY A 319 -3.22 9.18 -0.87
N GLY A 320 -2.31 10.13 -0.98
CA GLY A 320 -1.42 10.49 0.12
C GLY A 320 -0.07 10.97 -0.34
N THR A 321 0.82 11.16 0.62
CA THR A 321 2.21 11.53 0.36
C THR A 321 3.15 10.52 1.01
N LEU A 322 4.08 10.02 0.22
CA LEU A 322 5.17 9.19 0.71
C LEU A 322 6.36 10.08 1.04
N TYR A 323 6.62 10.25 2.32
CA TYR A 323 7.70 11.07 2.86
C TYR A 323 8.96 10.26 3.12
N VAL A 324 10.07 10.99 3.14
CA VAL A 324 11.36 10.51 3.65
C VAL A 324 11.60 11.17 4.99
N ASN A 325 11.78 10.36 6.02
CA ASN A 325 12.13 10.81 7.37
C ASN A 325 13.60 10.55 7.65
N GLY A 326 14.26 11.52 8.24
CA GLY A 326 15.62 11.36 8.76
C GLY A 326 15.66 10.50 10.01
N PRO A 327 16.88 10.12 10.47
CA PRO A 327 17.05 9.24 11.65
C PRO A 327 16.45 9.79 12.94
N GLU A 328 16.25 11.10 13.05
CA GLU A 328 15.61 11.76 14.22
C GLU A 328 14.09 11.89 14.07
N GLY A 329 13.50 11.31 12.99
CA GLY A 329 12.07 11.35 12.71
C GLY A 329 11.56 12.61 12.00
N GLN A 330 12.44 13.57 11.70
CA GLN A 330 12.08 14.78 10.94
C GLN A 330 11.86 14.46 9.46
N VAL A 331 10.86 15.07 8.85
CA VAL A 331 10.64 14.98 7.40
C VAL A 331 11.77 15.71 6.66
N VAL A 332 12.51 15.01 5.81
CA VAL A 332 13.59 15.55 4.99
C VAL A 332 13.21 15.75 3.52
N GLY A 333 12.12 15.13 3.08
CA GLY A 333 11.61 15.27 1.71
C GLY A 333 10.38 14.42 1.48
N SER A 334 9.88 14.44 0.24
CA SER A 334 8.81 13.56 -0.22
C SER A 334 9.21 12.87 -1.52
N LEU A 335 8.85 11.60 -1.68
CA LEU A 335 9.08 10.84 -2.91
C LEU A 335 8.01 11.11 -3.95
N VAL A 336 6.77 11.07 -3.53
CA VAL A 336 5.59 11.13 -4.40
C VAL A 336 4.39 11.61 -3.60
N THR A 337 3.49 12.34 -4.28
CA THR A 337 2.17 12.72 -3.77
C THR A 337 1.12 12.34 -4.80
N VAL A 338 0.06 11.69 -4.36
CA VAL A 338 -1.08 11.28 -5.19
C VAL A 338 -2.36 11.77 -4.55
N ASP A 339 -3.17 12.48 -5.33
CA ASP A 339 -4.49 12.91 -4.88
C ASP A 339 -5.46 11.72 -4.81
N PRO A 340 -6.31 11.62 -3.77
CA PRO A 340 -7.29 10.56 -3.68
C PRO A 340 -8.35 10.70 -4.79
N GLN A 341 -8.82 9.57 -5.32
CA GLN A 341 -9.95 9.55 -6.23
C GLN A 341 -11.25 9.48 -5.41
N LEU A 342 -12.11 10.45 -5.61
CA LEU A 342 -13.38 10.53 -4.90
C LEU A 342 -14.27 9.32 -5.25
N PRO A 343 -14.93 8.72 -4.26
CA PRO A 343 -15.86 7.64 -4.45
C PRO A 343 -17.15 8.12 -5.15
N GLN A 344 -17.89 7.19 -5.75
CA GLN A 344 -19.12 7.46 -6.48
C GLN A 344 -20.31 6.77 -5.83
N ALA A 345 -21.39 7.55 -5.62
CA ALA A 345 -22.61 7.01 -5.06
C ALA A 345 -23.35 6.12 -6.06
N VAL A 346 -23.94 5.05 -5.55
CA VAL A 346 -24.77 4.12 -6.32
C VAL A 346 -26.23 4.43 -6.10
N TYR A 347 -26.98 4.61 -7.20
CA TYR A 347 -28.43 4.82 -7.18
C TYR A 347 -29.14 3.59 -7.71
N THR A 348 -30.10 3.08 -6.93
CA THR A 348 -30.82 1.84 -7.25
C THR A 348 -32.22 2.15 -7.81
N THR A 349 -32.91 1.12 -8.26
CA THR A 349 -34.34 1.15 -8.58
C THR A 349 -35.22 0.71 -7.43
N ILE A 350 -34.65 0.36 -6.27
CA ILE A 350 -35.37 0.02 -5.05
C ILE A 350 -36.15 1.25 -4.58
N ASP A 351 -37.35 1.04 -4.05
CA ASP A 351 -38.12 2.02 -3.32
C ASP A 351 -38.04 1.68 -1.83
N ARG A 352 -37.37 2.54 -1.07
CA ARG A 352 -37.03 2.29 0.33
C ARG A 352 -38.29 2.08 1.21
N ASP A 353 -39.29 2.90 0.98
CA ASP A 353 -40.51 2.83 1.80
C ASP A 353 -41.36 1.61 1.49
N LEU A 354 -41.46 1.26 0.20
CA LEU A 354 -42.14 0.01 -0.21
C LEU A 354 -41.38 -1.22 0.30
N GLN A 355 -40.05 -1.21 0.21
CA GLN A 355 -39.21 -2.31 0.70
C GLN A 355 -39.39 -2.50 2.21
N ARG A 356 -39.41 -1.43 2.99
CA ARG A 356 -39.66 -1.49 4.43
C ARG A 356 -41.01 -2.11 4.74
N GLN A 357 -42.09 -1.62 4.09
CA GLN A 357 -43.42 -2.17 4.29
C GLN A 357 -43.53 -3.64 3.95
N ALA A 358 -42.85 -4.09 2.90
CA ALA A 358 -42.80 -5.50 2.53
C ALA A 358 -42.07 -6.35 3.58
N GLN A 359 -40.95 -5.88 4.12
CA GLN A 359 -40.21 -6.57 5.17
C GLN A 359 -41.00 -6.64 6.47
N ASP A 360 -41.62 -5.54 6.88
CA ASP A 360 -42.46 -5.50 8.08
C ASP A 360 -43.63 -6.47 7.95
N ALA A 361 -44.30 -6.55 6.80
CA ALA A 361 -45.39 -7.48 6.54
C ALA A 361 -44.96 -8.96 6.60
N ILE A 362 -43.71 -9.28 6.22
CA ILE A 362 -43.16 -10.64 6.32
C ILE A 362 -42.77 -10.99 7.76
N ALA A 363 -42.24 -10.00 8.50
CA ALA A 363 -41.79 -10.20 9.88
C ALA A 363 -42.96 -10.41 10.85
N ASP A 364 -44.19 -10.02 10.49
CA ASP A 364 -45.41 -10.20 11.28
C ASP A 364 -46.07 -11.60 11.10
N PHE A 365 -45.50 -12.45 10.20
CA PHE A 365 -45.88 -13.84 10.00
C PHE A 365 -44.98 -14.82 10.76
#